data_fb30c4d2b4385239209274dd86fae7cb
#
_entry.id   fb30c4d2b4385239209274dd86fae7cb
#
_cell.length_a   1.000
_cell.length_b   1.000
_cell.length_c   1.000
_cell.angle_alpha   90.00
_cell.angle_beta   90.00
_cell.angle_gamma   90.00
#
_symmetry.space_group_name_H-M   'P 1'
#
loop_
_entity.id
_entity.type
_entity.pdbx_description
1 polymer ?
#
loop_
_entity_poly.entity_id
_entity_poly.type
_entity_poly.pdbx_seq_one_letter_code
_entity_poly.pdbx_strand_id
1 'polypeptide(L)'
;MSSFGDFIALSDICDTDTARLIKREVSDGVIAPGYTDEALELLKQKKKGAYNIIQIDPSYQPAPIERKQVYGITFEQGRNELDINGDLLSNIVTVNKEIPESALIDMKIALITLKYTQSNSVCYVKDGQAIGIGAGQQSRIHCTRLAGSKADNWFLRQSPQVLGLQFVDSLGRANRDNAIDVYMGDEYMDVLADGTWEGIFKVKPPVFTREEKRAWLDQMQDVTLGSDAFFPFSDNI
;
A
#
# COMPACT_ATOMS: atom_id res chain seq x y z
N MET A 1 -1.60 -8.73 1.72
CA MET A 1 -0.21 -8.82 2.20
C MET A 1 -0.20 -8.75 3.70
N SER A 2 0.63 -9.53 4.37
CA SER A 2 0.89 -9.34 5.78
C SER A 2 2.01 -8.32 5.95
N SER A 3 1.87 -7.44 6.96
CA SER A 3 2.82 -6.36 7.22
C SER A 3 3.22 -6.39 8.68
N PHE A 4 4.48 -6.07 8.96
CA PHE A 4 5.02 -5.95 10.31
C PHE A 4 5.75 -4.62 10.43
N GLY A 5 5.57 -3.93 11.57
CA GLY A 5 6.09 -2.59 11.80
C GLY A 5 5.22 -1.46 11.22
N ASP A 6 4.04 -1.78 10.72
CA ASP A 6 3.15 -0.81 10.10
C ASP A 6 2.42 0.04 11.13
N PHE A 7 2.30 1.33 10.84
CA PHE A 7 1.41 2.26 11.53
C PHE A 7 0.33 2.77 10.59
N ILE A 8 -0.90 2.82 11.09
CA ILE A 8 -2.04 3.39 10.40
C ILE A 8 -2.14 4.85 10.83
N ALA A 9 -2.10 5.78 9.88
CA ALA A 9 -2.29 7.20 10.16
C ALA A 9 -3.64 7.66 9.62
N LEU A 10 -4.41 8.33 10.45
CA LEU A 10 -5.71 8.87 10.10
C LEU A 10 -5.66 10.41 10.12
N SER A 11 -6.34 11.02 9.16
CA SER A 11 -6.44 12.48 9.05
C SER A 11 -7.49 13.08 9.98
N ASP A 12 -8.40 12.24 10.49
CA ASP A 12 -9.52 12.65 11.32
C ASP A 12 -9.74 11.69 12.50
N ILE A 13 -10.73 11.98 13.31
CA ILE A 13 -11.10 11.18 14.47
C ILE A 13 -11.43 9.75 14.04
N CYS A 14 -10.77 8.77 14.67
CA CYS A 14 -11.05 7.36 14.46
C CYS A 14 -12.43 7.01 15.07
N ASP A 15 -13.36 6.68 14.20
CA ASP A 15 -14.68 6.18 14.60
C ASP A 15 -14.71 4.66 14.82
N THR A 16 -15.85 4.17 15.25
CA THR A 16 -16.05 2.76 15.57
C THR A 16 -15.89 1.84 14.35
N ASP A 17 -16.33 2.27 13.17
CA ASP A 17 -16.27 1.45 11.96
C ASP A 17 -14.83 1.37 11.44
N THR A 18 -14.11 2.47 11.45
CA THR A 18 -12.66 2.50 11.16
C THR A 18 -11.88 1.61 12.15
N ALA A 19 -12.19 1.70 13.45
CA ALA A 19 -11.56 0.85 14.46
C ALA A 19 -11.82 -0.64 14.24
N ARG A 20 -13.02 -1.03 13.79
CA ARG A 20 -13.36 -2.42 13.42
C ARG A 20 -12.52 -2.91 12.24
N LEU A 21 -12.27 -2.07 11.24
CA LEU A 21 -11.39 -2.39 10.12
C LEU A 21 -9.95 -2.59 10.60
N ILE A 22 -9.42 -1.62 11.37
CA ILE A 22 -8.08 -1.68 11.94
C ILE A 22 -7.88 -2.91 12.82
N LYS A 23 -8.89 -3.29 13.60
CA LYS A 23 -8.81 -4.48 14.48
C LYS A 23 -8.55 -5.76 13.71
N ARG A 24 -9.04 -5.87 12.48
CA ARG A 24 -8.86 -7.06 11.62
C ARG A 24 -7.52 -7.10 10.89
N GLU A 25 -6.91 -5.93 10.66
CA GLU A 25 -5.67 -5.82 9.90
C GLU A 25 -4.43 -6.06 10.78
N VAL A 26 -3.33 -6.51 10.14
CA VAL A 26 -2.02 -6.59 10.81
C VAL A 26 -1.41 -5.20 10.81
N SER A 27 -1.16 -4.65 12.00
CA SER A 27 -0.46 -3.37 12.19
C SER A 27 0.11 -3.30 13.61
N ASP A 28 1.08 -2.44 13.85
CA ASP A 28 1.74 -2.28 15.15
C ASP A 28 1.22 -1.08 15.93
N GLY A 29 0.57 -0.14 15.25
CA GLY A 29 -0.03 1.00 15.89
C GLY A 29 -0.94 1.81 14.96
N VAL A 30 -1.62 2.76 15.56
CA VAL A 30 -2.46 3.76 14.89
C VAL A 30 -2.17 5.14 15.45
N ILE A 31 -2.16 6.15 14.61
CA ILE A 31 -2.08 7.55 14.99
C ILE A 31 -3.26 8.32 14.38
N ALA A 32 -3.95 9.11 15.19
CA ALA A 32 -5.10 9.90 14.79
C ALA A 32 -5.20 11.19 15.63
N PRO A 33 -5.93 12.22 15.15
CA PRO A 33 -6.24 13.41 15.96
C PRO A 33 -7.07 13.11 17.21
N GLY A 34 -7.84 12.02 17.18
CA GLY A 34 -8.67 11.58 18.29
C GLY A 34 -9.32 10.23 18.03
N TYR A 35 -10.07 9.76 18.99
CA TYR A 35 -10.77 8.46 18.94
C TYR A 35 -12.12 8.63 19.64
N THR A 36 -13.18 8.02 19.09
CA THR A 36 -14.40 7.85 19.89
C THR A 36 -14.17 6.85 21.03
N ASP A 37 -14.95 6.92 22.10
CA ASP A 37 -14.78 6.03 23.24
C ASP A 37 -14.88 4.55 22.85
N GLU A 38 -15.85 4.21 21.98
CA GLU A 38 -16.04 2.85 21.48
C GLU A 38 -14.88 2.40 20.60
N ALA A 39 -14.34 3.29 19.75
CA ALA A 39 -13.17 2.99 18.90
C ALA A 39 -11.94 2.70 19.76
N LEU A 40 -11.73 3.53 20.79
CA LEU A 40 -10.61 3.36 21.72
C LEU A 40 -10.67 2.03 22.46
N GLU A 41 -11.84 1.64 22.96
CA GLU A 41 -12.04 0.35 23.63
C GLU A 41 -11.82 -0.85 22.69
N LEU A 42 -12.23 -0.75 21.41
CA LEU A 42 -11.94 -1.78 20.42
C LEU A 42 -10.45 -1.92 20.12
N LEU A 43 -9.74 -0.81 20.01
CA LEU A 43 -8.31 -0.80 19.68
C LEU A 43 -7.44 -1.27 20.85
N LYS A 44 -7.80 -0.93 22.10
CA LYS A 44 -7.12 -1.41 23.32
C LYS A 44 -7.11 -2.94 23.44
N GLN A 45 -8.10 -3.64 22.87
CA GLN A 45 -8.14 -5.12 22.90
C GLN A 45 -7.16 -5.76 21.91
N LYS A 46 -6.65 -5.00 20.94
CA LYS A 46 -5.73 -5.50 19.92
C LYS A 46 -4.38 -5.85 20.56
N LYS A 47 -3.71 -6.90 20.04
CA LYS A 47 -2.41 -7.40 20.57
C LYS A 47 -2.44 -7.65 22.10
N LYS A 48 -3.58 -8.10 22.63
CA LYS A 48 -3.75 -8.34 24.08
C LYS A 48 -3.42 -7.11 24.94
N GLY A 49 -3.73 -5.91 24.43
CA GLY A 49 -3.46 -4.63 25.11
C GLY A 49 -2.10 -3.98 24.80
N ALA A 50 -1.28 -4.59 23.96
CA ALA A 50 0.05 -4.07 23.58
C ALA A 50 0.04 -3.31 22.23
N TYR A 51 -1.14 -2.93 21.71
CA TYR A 51 -1.26 -2.15 20.50
C TYR A 51 -0.97 -0.68 20.75
N ASN A 52 -0.11 -0.07 19.95
CA ASN A 52 0.21 1.36 20.10
C ASN A 52 -0.93 2.23 19.58
N ILE A 53 -1.49 3.06 20.44
CA ILE A 53 -2.53 4.02 20.09
C ILE A 53 -2.00 5.41 20.42
N ILE A 54 -1.78 6.22 19.38
CA ILE A 54 -1.15 7.54 19.51
C ILE A 54 -2.16 8.59 19.13
N GLN A 55 -2.36 9.57 20.01
CA GLN A 55 -3.11 10.78 19.66
C GLN A 55 -2.12 11.89 19.28
N ILE A 56 -2.35 12.49 18.11
CA ILE A 56 -1.57 13.63 17.64
C ILE A 56 -2.37 14.93 17.83
N ASP A 57 -1.68 15.99 18.23
CA ASP A 57 -2.25 17.34 18.22
C ASP A 57 -2.32 17.84 16.76
N PRO A 58 -3.51 18.02 16.16
CA PRO A 58 -3.64 18.48 14.78
C PRO A 58 -3.16 19.93 14.58
N SER A 59 -3.00 20.70 15.65
CA SER A 59 -2.48 22.06 15.59
C SER A 59 -0.96 22.15 15.57
N TYR A 60 -0.26 21.03 15.83
CA TYR A 60 1.20 21.01 15.87
C TYR A 60 1.78 21.35 14.50
N GLN A 61 2.66 22.36 14.49
CA GLN A 61 3.44 22.77 13.32
C GLN A 61 4.88 22.30 13.49
N PRO A 62 5.36 21.34 12.68
CA PRO A 62 6.74 20.91 12.76
C PRO A 62 7.70 22.02 12.36
N ALA A 63 8.91 22.00 12.92
CA ALA A 63 9.95 22.97 12.57
C ALA A 63 10.27 22.92 11.07
N PRO A 64 10.61 24.05 10.43
CA PRO A 64 10.92 24.11 9.00
C PRO A 64 12.23 23.38 8.65
N ILE A 65 13.07 23.15 9.65
CA ILE A 65 14.36 22.45 9.50
C ILE A 65 14.32 21.16 10.27
N GLU A 66 14.58 20.06 9.57
CA GLU A 66 14.72 18.73 10.15
C GLU A 66 16.20 18.46 10.48
N ARG A 67 16.44 17.87 11.66
CA ARG A 67 17.76 17.46 12.11
C ARG A 67 17.78 16.01 12.51
N LYS A 68 18.81 15.29 12.03
CA LYS A 68 19.07 13.90 12.41
C LYS A 68 20.53 13.73 12.78
N GLN A 69 20.80 13.21 13.96
CA GLN A 69 22.16 12.91 14.40
C GLN A 69 22.47 11.41 14.23
N VAL A 70 23.58 11.11 13.55
CA VAL A 70 24.06 9.75 13.32
C VAL A 70 25.56 9.73 13.55
N TYR A 71 26.02 8.92 14.48
CA TYR A 71 27.45 8.81 14.85
C TYR A 71 28.14 10.15 15.12
N GLY A 72 27.46 11.09 15.79
CA GLY A 72 28.00 12.40 16.10
C GLY A 72 27.95 13.43 14.96
N ILE A 73 27.50 13.03 13.77
CA ILE A 73 27.28 13.93 12.62
C ILE A 73 25.83 14.36 12.63
N THR A 74 25.58 15.65 12.55
CA THR A 74 24.22 16.20 12.41
C THR A 74 23.94 16.46 10.94
N PHE A 75 22.91 15.77 10.42
CA PHE A 75 22.31 16.09 9.13
C PHE A 75 21.22 17.12 9.35
N GLU A 76 21.20 18.14 8.52
CA GLU A 76 20.23 19.22 8.56
C GLU A 76 19.68 19.44 7.15
N GLN A 77 18.35 19.52 7.03
CA GLN A 77 17.67 19.76 5.75
C GLN A 77 16.39 20.55 5.96
N GLY A 78 15.95 21.28 4.95
CA GLY A 78 14.61 21.86 4.91
C GLY A 78 13.56 20.77 4.83
N ARG A 79 12.46 20.93 5.56
CA ARG A 79 11.29 20.05 5.45
C ARG A 79 10.69 20.17 4.04
N ASN A 80 10.19 19.07 3.48
CA ASN A 80 9.45 19.10 2.24
C ASN A 80 8.07 19.77 2.47
N GLU A 81 7.97 21.03 2.10
CA GLU A 81 6.75 21.86 2.25
C GLU A 81 5.94 21.96 0.96
N LEU A 82 6.23 21.12 -0.05
CA LEU A 82 5.48 21.12 -1.31
C LEU A 82 3.98 20.97 -1.01
N ASP A 83 3.22 21.99 -1.41
CA ASP A 83 1.76 21.95 -1.34
C ASP A 83 1.21 21.24 -2.59
N ILE A 84 0.49 20.14 -2.37
CA ILE A 84 -0.12 19.34 -3.43
C ILE A 84 -1.53 19.86 -3.65
N ASN A 85 -1.62 20.98 -4.35
CA ASN A 85 -2.87 21.63 -4.73
C ASN A 85 -3.19 21.45 -6.24
N GLY A 86 -4.29 22.03 -6.69
CA GLY A 86 -4.73 21.95 -8.09
C GLY A 86 -3.77 22.61 -9.08
N ASP A 87 -2.99 23.63 -8.65
CA ASP A 87 -2.07 24.35 -9.52
C ASP A 87 -0.91 23.47 -9.98
N LEU A 88 -0.47 22.54 -9.11
CA LEU A 88 0.60 21.59 -9.44
C LEU A 88 0.24 20.69 -10.62
N LEU A 89 -1.05 20.40 -10.85
CA LEU A 89 -1.57 19.56 -11.93
C LEU A 89 -2.06 20.39 -13.13
N SER A 90 -1.91 21.71 -13.13
CA SER A 90 -2.43 22.58 -14.19
C SER A 90 -1.64 22.51 -15.50
N ASN A 91 -0.36 22.13 -15.43
CA ASN A 91 0.52 22.04 -16.60
C ASN A 91 0.40 20.67 -17.29
N ILE A 92 -0.62 20.51 -18.13
CA ILE A 92 -0.84 19.29 -18.88
C ILE A 92 0.01 19.32 -20.17
N VAL A 93 1.02 18.44 -20.25
CA VAL A 93 1.98 18.39 -21.36
C VAL A 93 1.63 17.31 -22.42
N THR A 94 0.68 16.44 -22.14
CA THR A 94 0.23 15.39 -23.06
C THR A 94 -0.62 15.95 -24.21
N VAL A 95 -0.78 15.14 -25.29
CA VAL A 95 -1.66 15.50 -26.43
C VAL A 95 -3.12 15.60 -25.97
N ASN A 96 -3.59 14.61 -25.20
CA ASN A 96 -4.89 14.69 -24.54
C ASN A 96 -4.78 15.66 -23.35
N LYS A 97 -5.64 16.68 -23.33
CA LYS A 97 -5.70 17.71 -22.29
C LYS A 97 -6.86 17.48 -21.31
N GLU A 98 -7.70 16.51 -21.58
CA GLU A 98 -8.85 16.19 -20.73
C GLU A 98 -8.42 15.14 -19.70
N ILE A 99 -8.53 15.50 -18.41
CA ILE A 99 -8.24 14.61 -17.29
C ILE A 99 -9.56 14.42 -16.52
N PRO A 100 -10.06 13.19 -16.38
CA PRO A 100 -11.23 12.91 -15.55
C PRO A 100 -11.00 13.33 -14.09
N GLU A 101 -12.06 13.73 -13.39
CA GLU A 101 -11.99 14.14 -11.99
C GLU A 101 -11.45 13.02 -11.09
N SER A 102 -11.83 11.76 -11.34
CA SER A 102 -11.30 10.59 -10.65
C SER A 102 -9.78 10.48 -10.78
N ALA A 103 -9.24 10.71 -12.00
CA ALA A 103 -7.80 10.70 -12.23
C ALA A 103 -7.09 11.86 -11.52
N LEU A 104 -7.72 13.04 -11.40
CA LEU A 104 -7.16 14.15 -10.62
C LEU A 104 -7.04 13.83 -9.13
N ILE A 105 -8.00 13.10 -8.57
CA ILE A 105 -7.95 12.59 -7.19
C ILE A 105 -6.79 11.61 -7.05
N ASP A 106 -6.68 10.65 -7.95
CA ASP A 106 -5.62 9.65 -7.94
C ASP A 106 -4.22 10.28 -8.14
N MET A 107 -4.10 11.29 -8.99
CA MET A 107 -2.86 12.05 -9.15
C MET A 107 -2.43 12.76 -7.86
N LYS A 108 -3.36 13.39 -7.13
CA LYS A 108 -3.08 14.00 -5.83
C LYS A 108 -2.61 12.97 -4.82
N ILE A 109 -3.28 11.82 -4.75
CA ILE A 109 -2.89 10.72 -3.85
C ILE A 109 -1.51 10.18 -4.21
N ALA A 110 -1.21 10.02 -5.51
CA ALA A 110 0.12 9.62 -5.96
C ALA A 110 1.20 10.60 -5.47
N LEU A 111 0.98 11.91 -5.67
CA LEU A 111 1.92 12.94 -5.25
C LEU A 111 2.09 13.01 -3.73
N ILE A 112 1.00 12.88 -2.95
CA ILE A 112 1.06 12.79 -1.49
C ILE A 112 1.88 11.58 -1.07
N THR A 113 1.60 10.42 -1.65
CA THR A 113 2.34 9.18 -1.37
C THR A 113 3.82 9.36 -1.65
N LEU A 114 4.17 9.93 -2.80
CA LEU A 114 5.57 10.12 -3.22
C LEU A 114 6.29 11.18 -2.38
N LYS A 115 5.59 12.22 -1.91
CA LYS A 115 6.14 13.24 -1.01
C LYS A 115 6.75 12.63 0.25
N TYR A 116 6.16 11.54 0.75
CA TYR A 116 6.58 10.84 1.97
C TYR A 116 7.29 9.51 1.71
N THR A 117 7.63 9.24 0.45
CA THR A 117 8.31 8.02 0.04
C THR A 117 9.75 8.32 -0.35
N GLN A 118 10.68 7.45 0.06
CA GLN A 118 12.10 7.63 -0.27
C GLN A 118 12.36 7.46 -1.76
N SER A 119 13.02 8.45 -2.37
CA SER A 119 13.46 8.45 -3.76
C SER A 119 14.55 7.35 -4.01
N ASN A 120 14.63 6.78 -5.20
CA ASN A 120 13.69 6.90 -6.32
C ASN A 120 12.36 6.26 -5.93
N SER A 121 11.26 6.85 -6.34
CA SER A 121 9.95 6.29 -6.02
C SER A 121 8.93 6.44 -7.15
N VAL A 122 8.08 5.44 -7.26
CA VAL A 122 6.97 5.36 -8.24
C VAL A 122 5.75 4.82 -7.53
N CYS A 123 4.57 5.34 -7.84
CA CYS A 123 3.32 4.92 -7.24
C CYS A 123 2.24 4.74 -8.31
N TYR A 124 1.56 3.59 -8.26
CA TYR A 124 0.30 3.36 -8.98
C TYR A 124 -0.87 3.60 -8.05
N VAL A 125 -1.85 4.35 -8.52
CA VAL A 125 -3.06 4.71 -7.76
C VAL A 125 -4.29 4.38 -8.58
N LYS A 126 -5.32 3.86 -7.94
CA LYS A 126 -6.62 3.58 -8.53
C LYS A 126 -7.72 3.80 -7.51
N ASP A 127 -8.77 4.50 -7.92
CA ASP A 127 -9.99 4.74 -7.11
C ASP A 127 -9.68 5.28 -5.70
N GLY A 128 -8.76 6.25 -5.61
CA GLY A 128 -8.36 6.87 -4.34
C GLY A 128 -7.41 6.04 -3.47
N GLN A 129 -6.86 4.96 -3.99
CA GLN A 129 -5.96 4.07 -3.25
C GLN A 129 -4.61 3.88 -3.96
N ALA A 130 -3.51 4.05 -3.25
CA ALA A 130 -2.19 3.63 -3.72
C ALA A 130 -2.13 2.09 -3.73
N ILE A 131 -2.12 1.49 -4.92
CA ILE A 131 -2.19 0.05 -5.12
C ILE A 131 -0.82 -0.60 -5.32
N GLY A 132 0.20 0.19 -5.66
CA GLY A 132 1.56 -0.29 -5.79
C GLY A 132 2.58 0.83 -5.61
N ILE A 133 3.53 0.64 -4.69
CA ILE A 133 4.60 1.61 -4.41
C ILE A 133 5.94 0.90 -4.55
N GLY A 134 6.80 1.46 -5.40
CA GLY A 134 8.20 1.05 -5.53
C GLY A 134 9.09 2.19 -5.08
N ALA A 135 9.95 1.94 -4.10
CA ALA A 135 10.73 2.98 -3.44
C ALA A 135 12.15 2.52 -3.12
N GLY A 136 13.08 3.48 -3.00
CA GLY A 136 14.42 3.25 -2.50
C GLY A 136 15.30 2.35 -3.37
N GLN A 137 14.92 2.15 -4.63
CA GLN A 137 15.69 1.33 -5.56
C GLN A 137 16.78 2.18 -6.26
N GLN A 138 17.83 1.52 -6.69
CA GLN A 138 18.97 2.16 -7.35
C GLN A 138 18.62 2.78 -8.71
N SER A 139 17.59 2.27 -9.38
CA SER A 139 17.13 2.85 -10.64
C SER A 139 15.61 2.99 -10.66
N ARG A 140 15.13 3.98 -11.41
CA ARG A 140 13.70 4.26 -11.53
C ARG A 140 12.93 3.13 -12.19
N ILE A 141 13.52 2.45 -13.16
CA ILE A 141 12.90 1.27 -13.78
C ILE A 141 12.63 0.16 -12.76
N HIS A 142 13.53 -0.05 -11.80
CA HIS A 142 13.30 -1.03 -10.73
C HIS A 142 12.17 -0.59 -9.80
N CYS A 143 12.05 0.72 -9.52
CA CYS A 143 10.89 1.25 -8.79
C CYS A 143 9.59 1.00 -9.54
N THR A 144 9.57 1.26 -10.84
CA THR A 144 8.39 1.06 -11.69
C THR A 144 7.97 -0.41 -11.71
N ARG A 145 8.93 -1.33 -11.93
CA ARG A 145 8.66 -2.77 -11.91
C ARG A 145 8.16 -3.26 -10.56
N LEU A 146 8.77 -2.80 -9.46
CA LEU A 146 8.34 -3.17 -8.11
C LEU A 146 6.94 -2.63 -7.80
N ALA A 147 6.66 -1.38 -8.17
CA ALA A 147 5.35 -0.78 -8.01
C ALA A 147 4.29 -1.52 -8.86
N GLY A 148 4.62 -1.82 -10.14
CA GLY A 148 3.74 -2.57 -11.04
C GLY A 148 3.43 -3.97 -10.52
N SER A 149 4.44 -4.73 -10.10
CA SER A 149 4.22 -6.05 -9.50
C SER A 149 3.30 -6.01 -8.28
N LYS A 150 3.40 -4.98 -7.44
CA LYS A 150 2.48 -4.81 -6.31
C LYS A 150 1.06 -4.45 -6.76
N ALA A 151 0.92 -3.61 -7.78
CA ALA A 151 -0.38 -3.26 -8.36
C ALA A 151 -1.04 -4.50 -9.01
N ASP A 152 -0.27 -5.31 -9.74
CA ASP A 152 -0.74 -6.58 -10.28
C ASP A 152 -1.24 -7.51 -9.17
N ASN A 153 -0.45 -7.69 -8.11
CA ASN A 153 -0.85 -8.50 -6.97
C ASN A 153 -2.11 -7.97 -6.29
N TRP A 154 -2.24 -6.65 -6.13
CA TRP A 154 -3.44 -6.04 -5.59
C TRP A 154 -4.68 -6.39 -6.41
N PHE A 155 -4.58 -6.38 -7.73
CA PHE A 155 -5.70 -6.71 -8.62
C PHE A 155 -5.95 -8.22 -8.72
N LEU A 156 -4.91 -9.06 -8.78
CA LEU A 156 -5.01 -10.52 -8.79
C LEU A 156 -5.70 -11.05 -7.51
N ARG A 157 -5.45 -10.42 -6.35
CA ARG A 157 -6.11 -10.79 -5.08
C ARG A 157 -7.63 -10.66 -5.12
N GLN A 158 -8.17 -9.90 -6.06
CA GLN A 158 -9.60 -9.69 -6.27
C GLN A 158 -10.20 -10.67 -7.29
N SER A 159 -9.38 -11.51 -7.91
CA SER A 159 -9.87 -12.51 -8.86
C SER A 159 -10.74 -13.57 -8.19
N PRO A 160 -11.74 -14.13 -8.91
CA PRO A 160 -12.58 -15.20 -8.37
C PRO A 160 -11.77 -16.40 -7.87
N GLN A 161 -10.65 -16.75 -8.51
CA GLN A 161 -9.78 -17.83 -8.11
C GLN A 161 -9.15 -17.58 -6.74
N VAL A 162 -8.68 -16.39 -6.47
CA VAL A 162 -8.06 -16.02 -5.17
C VAL A 162 -9.13 -15.87 -4.09
N LEU A 163 -10.26 -15.22 -4.40
CA LEU A 163 -11.38 -15.08 -3.46
C LEU A 163 -12.03 -16.41 -3.11
N GLY A 164 -11.96 -17.40 -4.01
CA GLY A 164 -12.49 -18.74 -3.82
C GLY A 164 -11.57 -19.68 -3.02
N LEU A 165 -10.37 -19.27 -2.62
CA LEU A 165 -9.45 -20.10 -1.84
C LEU A 165 -10.03 -20.46 -0.48
N GLN A 166 -10.06 -21.77 -0.16
CA GLN A 166 -10.58 -22.30 1.09
C GLN A 166 -9.42 -22.68 2.01
N PHE A 167 -9.19 -21.89 3.04
CA PHE A 167 -8.10 -22.12 3.99
C PHE A 167 -8.55 -22.99 5.16
N VAL A 168 -7.62 -23.75 5.74
CA VAL A 168 -7.86 -24.48 6.99
C VAL A 168 -8.12 -23.48 8.13
N ASP A 169 -9.00 -23.86 9.07
CA ASP A 169 -9.47 -22.95 10.11
C ASP A 169 -8.37 -22.54 11.11
N SER A 170 -7.33 -23.38 11.24
CA SER A 170 -6.17 -23.12 12.09
C SER A 170 -5.18 -22.12 11.50
N LEU A 171 -5.30 -21.76 10.20
CA LEU A 171 -4.35 -20.87 9.54
C LEU A 171 -4.59 -19.42 9.95
N GLY A 172 -3.62 -18.84 10.64
CA GLY A 172 -3.65 -17.44 11.04
C GLY A 172 -3.64 -16.48 9.84
N ARG A 173 -4.16 -15.26 10.03
CA ARG A 173 -4.32 -14.26 8.95
C ARG A 173 -3.01 -13.98 8.19
N ALA A 174 -1.90 -13.73 8.90
CA ALA A 174 -0.61 -13.45 8.27
C ALA A 174 -0.16 -14.59 7.34
N ASN A 175 -0.29 -15.84 7.80
CA ASN A 175 0.06 -17.01 7.00
C ASN A 175 -0.87 -17.20 5.80
N ARG A 176 -2.16 -16.87 5.97
CA ARG A 176 -3.11 -16.86 4.85
C ARG A 176 -2.73 -15.83 3.79
N ASP A 177 -2.39 -14.61 4.21
CA ASP A 177 -1.98 -13.55 3.29
C ASP A 177 -0.68 -13.93 2.55
N ASN A 178 0.28 -14.52 3.23
CA ASN A 178 1.52 -15.01 2.61
C ASN A 178 1.24 -16.16 1.64
N ALA A 179 0.35 -17.10 2.00
CA ALA A 179 -0.03 -18.22 1.12
C ALA A 179 -0.71 -17.71 -0.17
N ILE A 180 -1.52 -16.64 -0.08
CA ILE A 180 -2.11 -15.99 -1.26
C ILE A 180 -1.02 -15.40 -2.15
N ASP A 181 -0.06 -14.67 -1.59
CA ASP A 181 1.02 -14.05 -2.38
C ASP A 181 1.87 -15.10 -3.09
N VAL A 182 2.23 -16.20 -2.41
CA VAL A 182 2.96 -17.33 -3.01
C VAL A 182 2.12 -18.03 -4.09
N TYR A 183 0.82 -18.27 -3.81
CA TYR A 183 -0.09 -18.90 -4.79
C TYR A 183 -0.22 -18.10 -6.09
N MET A 184 -0.22 -16.76 -6.00
CA MET A 184 -0.25 -15.88 -7.16
C MET A 184 1.11 -15.71 -7.83
N GLY A 185 2.21 -16.00 -7.12
CA GLY A 185 3.57 -15.84 -7.61
C GLY A 185 4.01 -16.95 -8.58
N ASP A 186 5.29 -16.91 -8.92
CA ASP A 186 5.91 -17.97 -9.74
C ASP A 186 6.29 -19.18 -8.89
N GLU A 187 6.42 -18.99 -7.58
CA GLU A 187 6.79 -20.04 -6.58
C GLU A 187 5.55 -20.74 -6.00
N TYR A 188 4.43 -20.76 -6.74
CA TYR A 188 3.16 -21.32 -6.28
C TYR A 188 3.26 -22.79 -5.83
N MET A 189 4.25 -23.54 -6.31
CA MET A 189 4.49 -24.92 -5.86
C MET A 189 4.88 -25.01 -4.38
N ASP A 190 5.41 -23.95 -3.78
CA ASP A 190 5.74 -23.94 -2.35
C ASP A 190 4.50 -24.05 -1.45
N VAL A 191 3.33 -23.71 -1.97
CA VAL A 191 2.05 -23.86 -1.27
C VAL A 191 1.13 -24.94 -1.88
N LEU A 192 1.43 -25.44 -3.09
CA LEU A 192 0.64 -26.46 -3.78
C LEU A 192 1.28 -27.85 -3.81
N ALA A 193 2.52 -27.99 -3.34
CA ALA A 193 3.19 -29.29 -3.28
C ALA A 193 2.44 -30.26 -2.35
N ASP A 194 2.44 -31.56 -2.69
CA ASP A 194 1.88 -32.59 -1.85
C ASP A 194 2.62 -32.68 -0.50
N GLY A 195 1.88 -32.76 0.59
CA GLY A 195 2.41 -32.66 1.94
C GLY A 195 2.50 -31.22 2.49
N THR A 196 2.29 -30.21 1.66
CA THR A 196 2.30 -28.78 2.08
C THR A 196 0.89 -28.19 2.00
N TRP A 197 0.21 -28.36 0.87
CA TRP A 197 -1.09 -27.73 0.64
C TRP A 197 -2.15 -28.14 1.69
N GLU A 198 -2.07 -29.35 2.23
CA GLU A 198 -3.01 -29.87 3.23
C GLU A 198 -2.99 -29.08 4.55
N GLY A 199 -1.86 -28.48 4.87
CA GLY A 199 -1.71 -27.59 6.02
C GLY A 199 -2.20 -26.17 5.79
N ILE A 200 -2.52 -25.82 4.55
CA ILE A 200 -2.88 -24.45 4.12
C ILE A 200 -4.33 -24.39 3.64
N PHE A 201 -4.74 -25.31 2.77
CA PHE A 201 -6.04 -25.28 2.11
C PHE A 201 -6.90 -26.47 2.52
N LYS A 202 -8.23 -26.30 2.60
CA LYS A 202 -9.21 -27.39 2.81
C LYS A 202 -9.36 -28.26 1.57
N VAL A 203 -9.17 -27.64 0.40
CA VAL A 203 -9.21 -28.31 -0.90
C VAL A 203 -8.03 -27.76 -1.70
N LYS A 204 -7.26 -28.66 -2.33
CA LYS A 204 -6.14 -28.24 -3.19
C LYS A 204 -6.64 -27.37 -4.32
N PRO A 205 -6.28 -26.09 -4.37
CA PRO A 205 -6.71 -25.23 -5.47
C PRO A 205 -5.97 -25.59 -6.77
N PRO A 206 -6.59 -25.34 -7.93
CA PRO A 206 -5.88 -25.44 -9.20
C PRO A 206 -4.74 -24.42 -9.27
N VAL A 207 -3.77 -24.68 -10.14
CA VAL A 207 -2.73 -23.68 -10.44
C VAL A 207 -3.38 -22.46 -11.09
N PHE A 208 -3.05 -21.27 -10.61
CA PHE A 208 -3.43 -20.03 -11.26
C PHE A 208 -2.44 -19.76 -12.40
N THR A 209 -2.83 -20.15 -13.60
CA THR A 209 -1.95 -20.13 -14.77
C THR A 209 -1.58 -18.71 -15.19
N ARG A 210 -0.49 -18.57 -15.94
CA ARG A 210 -0.05 -17.27 -16.47
C ARG A 210 -1.09 -16.65 -17.39
N GLU A 211 -1.76 -17.48 -18.19
CA GLU A 211 -2.81 -17.07 -19.12
C GLU A 211 -4.03 -16.52 -18.37
N GLU A 212 -4.46 -17.21 -17.31
CA GLU A 212 -5.59 -16.77 -16.47
C GLU A 212 -5.24 -15.46 -15.71
N LYS A 213 -4.03 -15.35 -15.15
CA LYS A 213 -3.54 -14.13 -14.52
C LYS A 213 -3.57 -12.96 -15.53
N ARG A 214 -3.06 -13.19 -16.73
CA ARG A 214 -3.03 -12.17 -17.78
C ARG A 214 -4.43 -11.74 -18.18
N ALA A 215 -5.32 -12.68 -18.41
CA ALA A 215 -6.72 -12.40 -18.76
C ALA A 215 -7.46 -11.59 -17.69
N TRP A 216 -7.10 -11.76 -16.42
CA TRP A 216 -7.64 -10.94 -15.33
C TRP A 216 -6.99 -9.55 -15.29
N LEU A 217 -5.67 -9.46 -15.39
CA LEU A 217 -4.93 -8.19 -15.40
C LEU A 217 -5.31 -7.28 -16.57
N ASP A 218 -5.62 -7.84 -17.73
CA ASP A 218 -6.05 -7.08 -18.91
C ASP A 218 -7.39 -6.33 -18.70
N GLN A 219 -8.13 -6.65 -17.63
CA GLN A 219 -9.35 -5.94 -17.25
C GLN A 219 -9.08 -4.70 -16.37
N MET A 220 -7.86 -4.54 -15.88
CA MET A 220 -7.50 -3.39 -15.04
C MET A 220 -7.39 -2.12 -15.92
N GLN A 221 -8.23 -1.14 -15.63
CA GLN A 221 -8.29 0.13 -16.34
C GLN A 221 -8.23 1.31 -15.35
N ASP A 222 -8.06 2.51 -15.89
CA ASP A 222 -8.11 3.77 -15.14
C ASP A 222 -7.13 3.79 -13.95
N VAL A 223 -5.86 3.46 -14.23
CA VAL A 223 -4.78 3.49 -13.24
C VAL A 223 -3.91 4.72 -13.47
N THR A 224 -3.67 5.46 -12.42
CA THR A 224 -2.78 6.63 -12.43
C THR A 224 -1.38 6.22 -11.98
N LEU A 225 -0.36 6.66 -12.72
CA LEU A 225 1.04 6.49 -12.39
C LEU A 225 1.66 7.82 -11.96
N GLY A 226 2.27 7.86 -10.79
CA GLY A 226 3.07 8.98 -10.29
C GLY A 226 4.54 8.61 -10.13
N SER A 227 5.43 9.62 -10.25
CA SER A 227 6.85 9.48 -10.00
C SER A 227 7.40 10.74 -9.32
N ASP A 228 8.35 10.57 -8.42
CA ASP A 228 9.02 11.70 -7.73
C ASP A 228 9.98 12.49 -8.64
N ALA A 229 10.30 11.96 -9.84
CA ALA A 229 11.06 12.64 -10.88
C ALA A 229 10.69 12.10 -12.26
N PHE A 230 11.36 12.61 -13.31
CA PHE A 230 11.10 12.18 -14.68
C PHE A 230 11.46 10.71 -14.94
N PHE A 231 10.81 10.11 -15.92
CA PHE A 231 11.17 8.80 -16.42
C PHE A 231 12.27 8.94 -17.47
N PRO A 232 13.51 8.45 -17.22
CA PRO A 232 14.64 8.65 -18.12
C PRO A 232 14.60 7.74 -19.36
N PHE A 233 13.79 6.66 -19.34
CA PHE A 233 13.70 5.67 -20.39
C PHE A 233 12.23 5.37 -20.73
N SER A 234 11.95 5.09 -21.99
CA SER A 234 10.61 4.81 -22.49
C SER A 234 10.00 3.50 -21.92
N ASP A 235 10.84 2.57 -21.51
CA ASP A 235 10.45 1.29 -20.91
C ASP A 235 10.16 1.37 -19.41
N ASN A 236 10.21 2.56 -18.83
CA ASN A 236 9.79 2.80 -17.45
C ASN A 236 8.27 2.97 -17.28
N ILE A 237 7.53 3.10 -18.40
CA ILE A 237 6.12 3.45 -18.40
C ILE A 237 5.29 2.26 -18.86
#